data_cf228ce4c1b50658d94eab78b11c4f02
#
_entry.id   cf228ce4c1b50658d94eab78b11c4f02
#
_cell.length_a   1.000
_cell.length_b   1.000
_cell.length_c   1.000
_cell.angle_alpha   90.00
_cell.angle_beta   90.00
_cell.angle_gamma   90.00
#
_symmetry.space_group_name_H-M   'P 1'
#
loop_
_entity.id
_entity.type
_entity.pdbx_description
1 polymer ?
#
loop_
_entity_poly.entity_id
_entity_poly.type
_entity_poly.pdbx_seq_one_letter_code
_entity_poly.pdbx_strand_id
1 'polypeptide(L)'
;MPKLRIMGRFPGDRRRSLARKSALAAALTASCATFLFASPASAEQVIQVPGFADFLAVDGDGVWVTNAGRVERWTRKGKKAEVAMGRPCGAMAILAGSLWVADCAQNALVRIDTATAEKTATIATGIANPKGELNIVAEAGSIWVASDQKGVVSRVDPASNQVTATVPVNAGTYYLASGFGSVWAVSSDGATIQRIDPATNSVVKTTALGKQPGFLAAGEGAVWVQEQGDGTVARVDPVSGEVTGRVKVGEVLQYGDIDTGGGVIWLRTTEGQTFVAIDPETLAIKARVGKVEGSGALRFTRKGLWTSAHDVHTLSWWPHPARLAK
;
A
#
# COMPACT_ATOMS: atom_id res chain seq x y z
N MET A 1 2.13 -27.59 54.93
CA MET A 1 1.61 -28.05 56.25
C MET A 1 1.20 -26.85 57.07
N PRO A 2 0.14 -26.84 57.88
CA PRO A 2 -1.15 -27.53 57.78
C PRO A 2 -2.32 -26.54 57.67
N LYS A 3 -3.46 -26.90 57.09
CA LYS A 3 -4.76 -27.47 57.61
C LYS A 3 -5.45 -26.64 58.68
N LEU A 4 -6.71 -26.24 58.44
CA LEU A 4 -7.97 -26.71 59.09
C LEU A 4 -9.11 -25.79 58.68
N ARG A 5 -10.21 -26.17 58.03
CA ARG A 5 -11.44 -26.86 58.39
C ARG A 5 -12.22 -26.25 59.58
N ILE A 6 -13.52 -25.90 59.36
CA ILE A 6 -14.74 -26.49 59.99
C ILE A 6 -15.90 -25.50 59.66
N MET A 7 -16.94 -25.83 58.96
CA MET A 7 -18.23 -26.49 59.25
C MET A 7 -19.14 -25.74 60.25
N GLY A 8 -20.41 -25.52 59.85
CA GLY A 8 -21.52 -25.18 60.70
C GLY A 8 -22.87 -25.01 59.99
N ARG A 9 -23.75 -25.93 60.24
CA ARG A 9 -25.06 -26.25 59.68
C ARG A 9 -26.23 -25.35 60.19
N PHE A 10 -27.27 -25.25 59.32
CA PHE A 10 -28.71 -25.14 59.46
C PHE A 10 -29.37 -25.30 60.88
N PRO A 11 -30.70 -24.98 61.15
CA PRO A 11 -31.91 -25.15 60.34
C PRO A 11 -33.04 -24.09 60.46
N GLY A 12 -33.94 -24.03 59.52
CA GLY A 12 -35.32 -24.21 59.37
C GLY A 12 -36.33 -23.40 60.23
N ASP A 13 -37.37 -22.86 59.64
CA ASP A 13 -38.74 -23.33 59.88
C ASP A 13 -39.77 -22.60 58.99
N ARG A 14 -40.84 -23.33 58.76
CA ARG A 14 -41.99 -23.03 57.91
C ARG A 14 -42.97 -22.07 58.63
N ARG A 15 -43.76 -21.28 57.87
CA ARG A 15 -45.22 -21.19 58.03
C ARG A 15 -45.90 -20.57 56.80
N ARG A 16 -46.97 -21.23 56.41
CA ARG A 16 -47.96 -20.89 55.38
C ARG A 16 -48.87 -19.72 55.85
N SER A 17 -49.33 -18.92 54.89
CA SER A 17 -50.68 -18.31 55.01
C SER A 17 -51.17 -17.81 53.61
N LEU A 18 -52.45 -18.06 53.43
CA LEU A 18 -53.27 -18.03 52.23
C LEU A 18 -53.58 -16.62 51.65
N ALA A 19 -53.71 -16.60 50.36
CA ALA A 19 -54.72 -15.99 49.49
C ALA A 19 -55.11 -14.49 49.65
N ARG A 20 -54.95 -13.78 48.55
CA ARG A 20 -56.05 -12.99 47.94
C ARG A 20 -55.74 -12.69 46.47
N LYS A 21 -56.67 -13.06 45.61
CA LYS A 21 -56.69 -12.76 44.16
C LYS A 21 -57.06 -11.29 44.02
N SER A 22 -56.24 -10.54 43.26
CA SER A 22 -56.65 -9.28 42.65
C SER A 22 -56.06 -9.28 41.24
N ALA A 23 -56.93 -9.34 40.26
CA ALA A 23 -56.59 -9.18 38.85
C ALA A 23 -56.26 -7.71 38.57
N LEU A 24 -55.03 -7.47 38.15
CA LEU A 24 -54.65 -6.18 37.54
C LEU A 24 -54.24 -6.48 36.11
N ALA A 25 -54.99 -6.00 35.15
CA ALA A 25 -54.67 -6.03 33.74
C ALA A 25 -53.45 -5.13 33.51
N ALA A 26 -52.29 -5.74 33.20
CA ALA A 26 -51.09 -5.02 32.73
C ALA A 26 -51.15 -4.93 31.23
N ALA A 27 -51.34 -3.70 30.71
CA ALA A 27 -51.17 -3.40 29.30
C ALA A 27 -49.71 -3.59 28.94
N LEU A 28 -49.42 -4.59 28.13
CA LEU A 28 -48.11 -4.76 27.48
C LEU A 28 -47.98 -3.71 26.34
N THR A 29 -47.32 -2.64 26.62
CA THR A 29 -46.75 -1.76 25.57
C THR A 29 -45.53 -2.48 25.01
N ALA A 30 -45.70 -3.10 23.84
CA ALA A 30 -44.57 -3.65 23.07
C ALA A 30 -43.73 -2.46 22.57
N SER A 31 -42.67 -2.14 23.29
CA SER A 31 -41.58 -1.29 22.77
C SER A 31 -40.87 -2.04 21.64
N CYS A 32 -41.22 -1.71 20.41
CA CYS A 32 -40.46 -2.13 19.24
C CYS A 32 -39.11 -1.42 19.27
N ALA A 33 -38.13 -2.04 19.91
CA ALA A 33 -36.76 -1.62 19.79
C ALA A 33 -36.31 -1.94 18.35
N THR A 34 -36.34 -0.93 17.48
CA THR A 34 -35.68 -0.98 16.17
C THR A 34 -34.18 -1.14 16.46
N PHE A 35 -33.69 -2.34 16.46
CA PHE A 35 -32.27 -2.60 16.31
C PHE A 35 -31.87 -2.10 14.93
N LEU A 36 -31.32 -0.91 14.87
CA LEU A 36 -30.50 -0.46 13.74
C LEU A 36 -29.31 -1.42 13.69
N PHE A 37 -29.45 -2.49 12.91
CA PHE A 37 -28.29 -3.24 12.48
C PHE A 37 -27.43 -2.27 11.68
N ALA A 38 -26.38 -1.76 12.30
CA ALA A 38 -25.28 -1.14 11.56
C ALA A 38 -24.89 -2.17 10.49
N SER A 39 -25.09 -1.83 9.22
CA SER A 39 -24.57 -2.66 8.12
C SER A 39 -23.12 -2.96 8.44
N PRO A 40 -22.67 -4.21 8.36
CA PRO A 40 -21.27 -4.52 8.61
C PRO A 40 -20.46 -3.61 7.69
N ALA A 41 -19.56 -2.84 8.29
CA ALA A 41 -18.55 -2.12 7.54
C ALA A 41 -17.98 -3.14 6.56
N SER A 42 -17.97 -2.78 5.27
CA SER A 42 -17.68 -3.67 4.15
C SER A 42 -16.49 -4.59 4.47
N ALA A 43 -16.79 -5.87 4.66
CA ALA A 43 -15.80 -6.82 5.13
C ALA A 43 -14.66 -6.95 4.13
N GLU A 44 -13.43 -6.90 4.65
CA GLU A 44 -12.23 -7.29 3.91
C GLU A 44 -12.44 -8.67 3.27
N GLN A 45 -12.09 -8.80 2.00
CA GLN A 45 -12.02 -10.09 1.33
C GLN A 45 -10.57 -10.55 1.26
N VAL A 46 -10.21 -11.56 2.02
CA VAL A 46 -8.86 -12.13 2.05
C VAL A 46 -8.74 -13.25 1.02
N ILE A 47 -7.66 -13.24 0.26
CA ILE A 47 -7.32 -14.23 -0.77
C ILE A 47 -5.95 -14.81 -0.42
N GLN A 48 -5.87 -16.15 -0.31
CA GLN A 48 -4.60 -16.83 -0.08
C GLN A 48 -3.77 -16.87 -1.35
N VAL A 49 -2.53 -16.38 -1.27
CA VAL A 49 -1.57 -16.33 -2.38
C VAL A 49 -0.25 -16.96 -1.93
N PRO A 50 -0.04 -18.25 -2.19
CA PRO A 50 1.17 -18.95 -1.76
C PRO A 50 2.44 -18.33 -2.33
N GLY A 51 3.47 -18.16 -1.50
CA GLY A 51 4.76 -17.61 -1.87
C GLY A 51 5.03 -16.27 -1.17
N PHE A 52 5.54 -15.31 -1.90
CA PHE A 52 5.91 -13.98 -1.40
C PHE A 52 5.17 -12.90 -2.20
N ALA A 53 3.85 -12.81 -2.03
CA ALA A 53 3.01 -11.82 -2.72
C ALA A 53 3.28 -10.41 -2.16
N ASP A 54 3.90 -9.53 -2.94
CA ASP A 54 4.41 -8.26 -2.44
C ASP A 54 3.88 -7.07 -3.26
N PHE A 55 4.62 -6.55 -4.23
CA PHE A 55 4.26 -5.33 -4.96
C PHE A 55 3.08 -5.53 -5.90
N LEU A 56 2.27 -4.48 -6.04
CA LEU A 56 1.02 -4.50 -6.78
C LEU A 56 1.01 -3.49 -7.93
N ALA A 57 0.40 -3.87 -9.07
CA ALA A 57 -0.01 -2.96 -10.12
C ALA A 57 -1.47 -3.24 -10.50
N VAL A 58 -2.33 -2.22 -10.44
CA VAL A 58 -3.76 -2.35 -10.77
C VAL A 58 -3.94 -2.53 -12.28
N ASP A 59 -4.73 -3.53 -12.65
CA ASP A 59 -5.09 -3.83 -14.04
C ASP A 59 -6.58 -4.19 -14.14
N GLY A 60 -7.38 -3.24 -14.59
CA GLY A 60 -8.82 -3.41 -14.74
C GLY A 60 -9.53 -3.74 -13.42
N ASP A 61 -10.04 -4.96 -13.30
CA ASP A 61 -10.76 -5.46 -12.13
C ASP A 61 -9.86 -6.23 -11.13
N GLY A 62 -8.57 -6.29 -11.41
CA GLY A 62 -7.59 -7.04 -10.63
C GLY A 62 -6.28 -6.32 -10.45
N VAL A 63 -5.28 -7.10 -10.01
CA VAL A 63 -3.91 -6.66 -9.80
C VAL A 63 -2.93 -7.68 -10.35
N TRP A 64 -1.82 -7.17 -10.86
CA TRP A 64 -0.59 -7.94 -10.97
C TRP A 64 0.16 -7.86 -9.65
N VAL A 65 0.74 -8.96 -9.21
CA VAL A 65 1.50 -9.04 -7.97
C VAL A 65 2.85 -9.71 -8.22
N THR A 66 3.92 -9.15 -7.68
CA THR A 66 5.22 -9.83 -7.62
C THR A 66 5.15 -10.96 -6.61
N ASN A 67 5.79 -12.09 -6.93
CA ASN A 67 5.86 -13.26 -6.05
C ASN A 67 7.23 -13.94 -6.21
N ALA A 68 7.54 -14.90 -5.37
CA ALA A 68 8.78 -15.66 -5.46
C ALA A 68 8.89 -16.37 -6.82
N GLY A 69 9.85 -15.96 -7.66
CA GLY A 69 10.13 -16.55 -8.96
C GLY A 69 9.09 -16.30 -10.07
N ARG A 70 8.12 -15.41 -9.85
CA ARG A 70 7.05 -15.14 -10.82
C ARG A 70 6.33 -13.84 -10.56
N VAL A 71 5.55 -13.37 -11.54
CA VAL A 71 4.46 -12.40 -11.34
C VAL A 71 3.13 -13.05 -11.64
N GLU A 72 2.09 -12.67 -10.93
CA GLU A 72 0.76 -13.28 -11.03
C GLU A 72 -0.31 -12.21 -11.22
N ARG A 73 -1.33 -12.49 -12.04
CA ARG A 73 -2.53 -11.66 -12.12
C ARG A 73 -3.65 -12.27 -11.30
N TRP A 74 -4.18 -11.48 -10.38
CA TRP A 74 -5.26 -11.88 -9.50
C TRP A 74 -6.46 -10.95 -9.63
N THR A 75 -7.65 -11.51 -9.46
CA THR A 75 -8.89 -10.79 -9.25
C THR A 75 -9.52 -11.27 -7.96
N ARG A 76 -10.58 -10.63 -7.51
CA ARG A 76 -11.37 -11.09 -6.36
C ARG A 76 -11.94 -12.51 -6.53
N LYS A 77 -11.98 -13.03 -7.76
CA LYS A 77 -12.45 -14.38 -8.09
C LYS A 77 -11.33 -15.43 -8.20
N GLY A 78 -10.08 -15.03 -7.93
CA GLY A 78 -8.91 -15.91 -8.00
C GLY A 78 -7.88 -15.51 -9.05
N LYS A 79 -6.85 -16.34 -9.17
CA LYS A 79 -5.72 -16.17 -10.10
C LYS A 79 -6.19 -16.28 -11.56
N LYS A 80 -5.65 -15.41 -12.41
CA LYS A 80 -5.96 -15.35 -13.85
C LYS A 80 -4.78 -15.68 -14.74
N ALA A 81 -3.58 -15.30 -14.31
CA ALA A 81 -2.36 -15.56 -15.07
C ALA A 81 -1.15 -15.69 -14.14
N GLU A 82 -0.10 -16.27 -14.67
CA GLU A 82 1.20 -16.41 -14.02
C GLU A 82 2.30 -16.35 -15.09
N VAL A 83 3.37 -15.60 -14.79
CA VAL A 83 4.55 -15.48 -15.65
C VAL A 83 5.78 -15.75 -14.82
N ALA A 84 6.49 -16.83 -15.12
CA ALA A 84 7.73 -17.17 -14.42
C ALA A 84 8.80 -16.10 -14.67
N MET A 85 9.53 -15.70 -13.62
CA MET A 85 10.65 -14.75 -13.67
C MET A 85 11.77 -15.21 -12.75
N GLY A 86 12.96 -14.65 -12.93
CA GLY A 86 14.09 -14.95 -12.06
C GLY A 86 13.83 -14.44 -10.63
N ARG A 87 13.72 -13.12 -10.49
CA ARG A 87 13.36 -12.46 -9.21
C ARG A 87 12.67 -11.12 -9.50
N PRO A 88 11.33 -11.10 -9.65
CA PRO A 88 10.63 -9.83 -9.73
C PRO A 88 10.82 -9.04 -8.44
N CYS A 89 11.09 -7.76 -8.54
CA CYS A 89 11.46 -6.93 -7.40
C CYS A 89 10.92 -5.51 -7.57
N GLY A 90 10.29 -5.00 -6.51
CA GLY A 90 9.78 -3.64 -6.46
C GLY A 90 8.46 -3.39 -7.19
N ALA A 91 8.04 -2.13 -7.17
CA ALA A 91 6.80 -1.71 -7.77
C ALA A 91 6.86 -1.76 -9.31
N MET A 92 5.74 -2.15 -9.89
CA MET A 92 5.56 -2.33 -11.33
C MET A 92 4.78 -1.17 -11.94
N ALA A 93 4.93 -0.98 -13.26
CA ALA A 93 4.13 -0.01 -14.02
C ALA A 93 3.32 -0.73 -15.11
N ILE A 94 2.16 -0.15 -15.45
CA ILE A 94 1.37 -0.56 -16.62
C ILE A 94 1.35 0.60 -17.61
N LEU A 95 1.74 0.32 -18.85
CA LEU A 95 1.71 1.28 -19.94
C LEU A 95 1.45 0.56 -21.26
N ALA A 96 0.53 1.10 -22.06
CA ALA A 96 0.22 0.63 -23.42
C ALA A 96 -0.06 -0.89 -23.49
N GLY A 97 -0.91 -1.42 -22.58
CA GLY A 97 -1.29 -2.84 -22.54
C GLY A 97 -0.16 -3.78 -22.08
N SER A 98 0.89 -3.23 -21.52
CA SER A 98 2.02 -4.01 -21.01
C SER A 98 2.28 -3.74 -19.54
N LEU A 99 2.61 -4.78 -18.80
CA LEU A 99 3.19 -4.73 -17.46
C LEU A 99 4.72 -4.66 -17.59
N TRP A 100 5.32 -3.75 -16.84
CA TRP A 100 6.75 -3.54 -16.78
C TRP A 100 7.25 -3.88 -15.39
N VAL A 101 8.20 -4.82 -15.32
CA VAL A 101 8.68 -5.42 -14.07
C VAL A 101 10.20 -5.47 -14.08
N ALA A 102 10.82 -5.08 -12.97
CA ALA A 102 12.25 -5.34 -12.78
C ALA A 102 12.48 -6.83 -12.47
N ASP A 103 13.39 -7.45 -13.19
CA ASP A 103 13.96 -8.77 -12.83
C ASP A 103 15.34 -8.55 -12.20
N CYS A 104 15.38 -8.53 -10.89
CA CYS A 104 16.62 -8.31 -10.13
C CYS A 104 17.65 -9.44 -10.32
N ALA A 105 17.24 -10.63 -10.69
CA ALA A 105 18.17 -11.73 -10.99
C ALA A 105 18.88 -11.51 -12.33
N GLN A 106 18.21 -10.92 -13.31
CA GLN A 106 18.75 -10.62 -14.63
C GLN A 106 19.33 -9.21 -14.75
N ASN A 107 19.13 -8.37 -13.72
CA ASN A 107 19.50 -6.96 -13.73
C ASN A 107 18.90 -6.22 -14.95
N ALA A 108 17.62 -6.47 -15.22
CA ALA A 108 16.93 -6.04 -16.44
C ALA A 108 15.46 -5.67 -16.17
N LEU A 109 14.91 -4.85 -17.06
CA LEU A 109 13.50 -4.57 -17.14
C LEU A 109 12.81 -5.57 -18.08
N VAL A 110 11.73 -6.20 -17.63
CA VAL A 110 10.94 -7.16 -18.40
C VAL A 110 9.60 -6.53 -18.76
N ARG A 111 9.19 -6.70 -20.01
CA ARG A 111 7.88 -6.33 -20.53
C ARG A 111 7.01 -7.56 -20.70
N ILE A 112 5.78 -7.52 -20.20
CA ILE A 112 4.78 -8.59 -20.28
C ILE A 112 3.52 -8.01 -20.91
N ASP A 113 2.97 -8.65 -21.92
CA ASP A 113 1.65 -8.31 -22.46
C ASP A 113 0.57 -8.66 -21.44
N THR A 114 -0.29 -7.70 -21.07
CA THR A 114 -1.29 -7.91 -19.99
C THR A 114 -2.46 -8.77 -20.44
N ALA A 115 -2.71 -8.91 -21.73
CA ALA A 115 -3.82 -9.69 -22.27
C ALA A 115 -3.43 -11.18 -22.43
N THR A 116 -2.21 -11.45 -22.90
CA THR A 116 -1.73 -12.83 -23.15
C THR A 116 -0.91 -13.40 -22.01
N ALA A 117 -0.39 -12.55 -21.11
CA ALA A 117 0.57 -12.90 -20.07
C ALA A 117 1.90 -13.44 -20.63
N GLU A 118 2.30 -12.99 -21.81
CA GLU A 118 3.55 -13.39 -22.45
C GLU A 118 4.63 -12.33 -22.25
N LYS A 119 5.88 -12.76 -22.01
CA LYS A 119 7.03 -11.88 -22.03
C LYS A 119 7.32 -11.45 -23.46
N THR A 120 7.29 -10.16 -23.71
CA THR A 120 7.50 -9.59 -25.06
C THR A 120 8.86 -8.94 -25.24
N ALA A 121 9.53 -8.56 -24.15
CA ALA A 121 10.89 -8.00 -24.19
C ALA A 121 11.61 -8.17 -22.84
N THR A 122 12.94 -8.21 -22.92
CA THR A 122 13.85 -8.03 -21.78
C THR A 122 14.87 -6.98 -22.17
N ILE A 123 14.95 -5.90 -21.40
CA ILE A 123 15.76 -4.72 -21.70
C ILE A 123 16.85 -4.59 -20.63
N ALA A 124 18.11 -4.58 -21.06
CA ALA A 124 19.27 -4.46 -20.19
C ALA A 124 19.42 -3.01 -19.67
N THR A 125 18.54 -2.59 -18.79
CA THR A 125 18.58 -1.25 -18.19
C THR A 125 19.61 -1.13 -17.07
N GLY A 126 20.00 -2.24 -16.44
CA GLY A 126 20.51 -2.23 -15.08
C GLY A 126 19.40 -2.06 -14.05
N ILE A 127 19.69 -2.35 -12.78
CA ILE A 127 18.79 -2.21 -11.64
C ILE A 127 19.58 -1.63 -10.48
N ALA A 128 19.15 -0.47 -9.96
CA ALA A 128 19.90 0.25 -8.92
C ALA A 128 20.00 -0.51 -7.60
N ASN A 129 18.98 -1.30 -7.25
CA ASN A 129 18.96 -2.09 -6.03
C ASN A 129 18.63 -3.57 -6.29
N PRO A 130 19.56 -4.33 -6.90
CA PRO A 130 19.28 -5.73 -7.26
C PRO A 130 19.15 -6.68 -6.06
N LYS A 131 19.41 -6.24 -4.85
CA LYS A 131 19.23 -7.03 -3.62
C LYS A 131 18.03 -6.60 -2.78
N GLY A 132 17.49 -5.42 -3.02
CA GLY A 132 16.36 -4.84 -2.31
C GLY A 132 15.19 -4.56 -3.23
N GLU A 133 14.64 -3.37 -3.09
CA GLU A 133 13.41 -2.90 -3.73
C GLU A 133 13.66 -1.64 -4.53
N LEU A 134 12.81 -1.39 -5.53
CA LEU A 134 12.81 -0.17 -6.33
C LEU A 134 11.40 0.06 -6.92
N ASN A 135 11.19 1.24 -7.48
CA ASN A 135 9.96 1.53 -8.20
C ASN A 135 10.22 1.74 -9.69
N ILE A 136 9.31 1.24 -10.51
CA ILE A 136 9.17 1.55 -11.92
C ILE A 136 7.93 2.40 -12.11
N VAL A 137 8.02 3.44 -12.92
CA VAL A 137 6.89 4.33 -13.20
C VAL A 137 6.73 4.59 -14.69
N ALA A 138 5.50 4.95 -15.07
CA ALA A 138 5.17 5.39 -16.42
C ALA A 138 4.90 6.90 -16.39
N GLU A 139 5.63 7.67 -17.19
CA GLU A 139 5.45 9.12 -17.33
C GLU A 139 5.81 9.56 -18.75
N ALA A 140 5.05 10.51 -19.30
CA ALA A 140 5.26 11.06 -20.65
C ALA A 140 5.45 9.99 -21.72
N GLY A 141 4.60 8.94 -21.69
CA GLY A 141 4.61 7.84 -22.66
C GLY A 141 5.84 6.90 -22.59
N SER A 142 6.63 6.98 -21.55
CA SER A 142 7.86 6.20 -21.36
C SER A 142 7.83 5.48 -20.01
N ILE A 143 8.67 4.47 -19.88
CA ILE A 143 8.94 3.79 -18.61
C ILE A 143 10.23 4.34 -18.01
N TRP A 144 10.22 4.56 -16.72
CA TRP A 144 11.35 5.07 -15.95
C TRP A 144 11.71 4.09 -14.84
N VAL A 145 12.99 3.79 -14.73
CA VAL A 145 13.52 2.81 -13.75
C VAL A 145 14.83 3.33 -13.16
N ALA A 146 14.98 3.19 -11.85
CA ALA A 146 16.26 3.40 -11.18
C ALA A 146 17.22 2.27 -11.60
N SER A 147 18.28 2.58 -12.34
CA SER A 147 19.07 1.60 -13.08
C SER A 147 20.51 1.42 -12.59
N ASP A 148 21.05 2.33 -11.80
CA ASP A 148 22.38 2.21 -11.17
C ASP A 148 22.36 2.83 -9.76
N GLN A 149 22.90 2.10 -8.79
CA GLN A 149 23.05 2.56 -7.41
C GLN A 149 23.88 3.85 -7.27
N LYS A 150 24.76 4.11 -8.22
CA LYS A 150 25.56 5.34 -8.26
C LYS A 150 24.73 6.59 -8.61
N GLY A 151 23.46 6.41 -8.94
CA GLY A 151 22.52 7.47 -9.22
C GLY A 151 22.24 7.63 -10.71
N VAL A 152 21.51 6.68 -11.30
CA VAL A 152 21.01 6.78 -12.68
C VAL A 152 19.55 6.34 -12.73
N VAL A 153 18.72 7.15 -13.38
CA VAL A 153 17.37 6.75 -13.81
C VAL A 153 17.38 6.59 -15.33
N SER A 154 16.98 5.44 -15.82
CA SER A 154 16.85 5.14 -17.25
C SER A 154 15.44 5.38 -17.74
N ARG A 155 15.31 6.02 -18.90
CA ARG A 155 14.06 6.16 -19.65
C ARG A 155 14.01 5.14 -20.77
N VAL A 156 12.93 4.36 -20.84
CA VAL A 156 12.71 3.33 -21.86
C VAL A 156 11.52 3.70 -22.72
N ASP A 157 11.70 3.66 -24.03
CA ASP A 157 10.61 3.84 -24.98
C ASP A 157 9.88 2.49 -25.20
N PRO A 158 8.57 2.41 -24.91
CA PRO A 158 7.81 1.18 -25.08
C PRO A 158 7.57 0.78 -26.55
N ALA A 159 7.76 1.68 -27.50
CA ALA A 159 7.60 1.35 -28.93
C ALA A 159 8.82 0.59 -29.47
N SER A 160 10.01 1.01 -29.10
CA SER A 160 11.27 0.40 -29.55
C SER A 160 11.85 -0.63 -28.57
N ASN A 161 11.40 -0.64 -27.31
CA ASN A 161 12.00 -1.38 -26.19
C ASN A 161 13.48 -1.02 -25.98
N GLN A 162 13.83 0.25 -26.15
CA GLN A 162 15.21 0.73 -26.00
C GLN A 162 15.30 1.78 -24.88
N VAL A 163 16.45 1.83 -24.22
CA VAL A 163 16.82 2.96 -23.37
C VAL A 163 17.08 4.16 -24.27
N THR A 164 16.28 5.23 -24.13
CA THR A 164 16.38 6.46 -24.95
C THR A 164 17.04 7.60 -24.22
N ALA A 165 17.12 7.54 -22.88
CA ALA A 165 17.87 8.51 -22.08
C ALA A 165 18.30 7.90 -20.75
N THR A 166 19.37 8.44 -20.19
CA THR A 166 19.81 8.21 -18.82
C THR A 166 19.94 9.55 -18.12
N VAL A 167 19.35 9.65 -16.93
CA VAL A 167 19.33 10.89 -16.13
C VAL A 167 20.19 10.68 -14.89
N PRO A 168 21.26 11.45 -14.70
CA PRO A 168 22.02 11.46 -13.47
C PRO A 168 21.16 11.98 -12.31
N VAL A 169 21.13 11.23 -11.21
CA VAL A 169 20.42 11.56 -9.97
C VAL A 169 21.35 11.32 -8.78
N ASN A 170 20.91 11.61 -7.56
CA ASN A 170 21.70 11.30 -6.38
C ASN A 170 21.91 9.79 -6.22
N ALA A 171 23.08 9.37 -5.76
CA ALA A 171 23.35 7.97 -5.43
C ALA A 171 22.34 7.44 -4.40
N GLY A 172 22.04 6.15 -4.44
CA GLY A 172 21.04 5.55 -3.57
C GLY A 172 19.59 5.92 -3.93
N THR A 173 19.36 6.37 -5.18
CA THR A 173 18.01 6.53 -5.71
C THR A 173 17.44 5.20 -6.09
N TYR A 174 16.35 4.79 -5.40
CA TYR A 174 15.65 3.53 -5.62
C TYR A 174 14.17 3.73 -5.92
N TYR A 175 13.54 4.74 -5.32
CA TYR A 175 12.10 4.91 -5.35
C TYR A 175 11.70 6.03 -6.28
N LEU A 176 10.75 5.75 -7.17
CA LEU A 176 10.21 6.68 -8.14
C LEU A 176 8.70 6.82 -7.98
N ALA A 177 8.17 8.01 -8.27
CA ALA A 177 6.75 8.22 -8.55
C ALA A 177 6.60 9.08 -9.82
N SER A 178 5.44 8.97 -10.46
CA SER A 178 5.08 9.80 -11.60
C SER A 178 3.85 10.63 -11.29
N GLY A 179 3.84 11.86 -11.73
CA GLY A 179 2.71 12.77 -11.59
C GLY A 179 3.09 14.23 -11.75
N PHE A 180 2.09 15.03 -12.00
CA PHE A 180 2.26 16.47 -12.25
C PHE A 180 3.24 16.76 -13.41
N GLY A 181 3.25 15.87 -14.44
CA GLY A 181 4.12 16.00 -15.61
C GLY A 181 5.61 15.78 -15.31
N SER A 182 5.95 15.11 -14.23
CA SER A 182 7.33 14.89 -13.77
C SER A 182 7.54 13.48 -13.25
N VAL A 183 8.79 13.03 -13.26
CA VAL A 183 9.24 11.86 -12.50
C VAL A 183 9.92 12.37 -11.22
N TRP A 184 9.50 11.80 -10.10
CA TRP A 184 10.02 12.12 -8.77
C TRP A 184 10.89 10.97 -8.30
N ALA A 185 12.12 11.26 -7.94
CA ALA A 185 13.14 10.27 -7.59
C ALA A 185 13.65 10.51 -6.17
N VAL A 186 13.53 9.50 -5.30
CA VAL A 186 13.98 9.56 -3.90
C VAL A 186 15.28 8.80 -3.75
N SER A 187 16.29 9.50 -3.26
CA SER A 187 17.54 8.92 -2.78
C SER A 187 17.42 8.66 -1.27
N SER A 188 17.43 7.39 -0.89
CA SER A 188 17.44 6.99 0.53
C SER A 188 18.75 7.34 1.20
N ASP A 189 19.87 7.16 0.50
CA ASP A 189 21.22 7.42 1.01
C ASP A 189 21.49 8.93 1.16
N GLY A 190 21.03 9.71 0.17
CA GLY A 190 21.21 11.17 0.16
C GLY A 190 20.14 11.95 0.92
N ALA A 191 19.09 11.27 1.41
CA ALA A 191 17.93 11.88 2.06
C ALA A 191 17.36 13.07 1.22
N THR A 192 17.09 12.82 -0.05
CA THR A 192 16.61 13.85 -1.00
C THR A 192 15.51 13.32 -1.89
N ILE A 193 14.68 14.25 -2.38
CA ILE A 193 13.81 14.05 -3.54
C ILE A 193 14.29 14.94 -4.70
N GLN A 194 14.30 14.38 -5.88
CA GLN A 194 14.66 15.09 -7.12
C GLN A 194 13.50 15.03 -8.10
N ARG A 195 13.16 16.17 -8.69
CA ARG A 195 12.19 16.28 -9.78
C ARG A 195 12.91 16.21 -11.11
N ILE A 196 12.54 15.24 -11.95
CA ILE A 196 13.04 15.05 -13.31
C ILE A 196 11.97 15.57 -14.27
N ASP A 197 12.38 16.42 -15.20
CA ASP A 197 11.55 16.88 -16.31
C ASP A 197 11.67 15.90 -17.49
N PRO A 198 10.57 15.21 -17.88
CA PRO A 198 10.59 14.27 -19.00
C PRO A 198 10.83 14.94 -20.37
N ALA A 199 10.60 16.23 -20.50
CA ALA A 199 10.84 16.94 -21.76
C ALA A 199 12.33 17.17 -22.02
N THR A 200 13.10 17.41 -20.95
CA THR A 200 14.54 17.69 -21.03
C THR A 200 15.41 16.51 -20.58
N ASN A 201 14.81 15.47 -19.99
CA ASN A 201 15.52 14.34 -19.35
C ASN A 201 16.59 14.84 -18.34
N SER A 202 16.22 15.79 -17.51
CA SER A 202 17.16 16.37 -16.53
C SER A 202 16.49 16.60 -15.17
N VAL A 203 17.30 16.60 -14.12
CA VAL A 203 16.87 17.02 -12.78
C VAL A 203 16.72 18.54 -12.78
N VAL A 204 15.53 19.02 -12.44
CA VAL A 204 15.20 20.48 -12.40
C VAL A 204 15.08 20.99 -10.97
N LYS A 205 15.00 20.11 -9.98
CA LYS A 205 14.92 20.48 -8.56
C LYS A 205 15.44 19.35 -7.68
N THR A 206 16.14 19.70 -6.62
CA THR A 206 16.55 18.79 -5.54
C THR A 206 16.15 19.41 -4.20
N THR A 207 15.48 18.61 -3.35
CA THR A 207 15.00 19.05 -2.03
C THR A 207 15.38 18.03 -0.97
N ALA A 208 15.82 18.50 0.19
CA ALA A 208 16.16 17.65 1.31
C ALA A 208 14.90 17.07 1.97
N LEU A 209 14.98 15.82 2.38
CA LEU A 209 13.97 15.08 3.13
C LEU A 209 14.48 14.74 4.54
N GLY A 210 13.61 14.13 5.34
CA GLY A 210 13.97 13.51 6.62
C GLY A 210 14.74 12.21 6.45
N LYS A 211 14.86 11.46 7.55
CA LYS A 211 15.71 10.26 7.62
C LYS A 211 15.09 9.08 6.88
N GLN A 212 15.94 8.35 6.15
CA GLN A 212 15.58 7.13 5.42
C GLN A 212 14.30 7.31 4.58
N PRO A 213 14.26 8.28 3.65
CA PRO A 213 13.12 8.41 2.78
C PRO A 213 13.03 7.19 1.86
N GLY A 214 11.80 6.74 1.60
CA GLY A 214 11.53 5.53 0.84
C GLY A 214 10.40 5.73 -0.16
N PHE A 215 9.37 4.91 -0.06
CA PHE A 215 8.23 4.92 -0.96
C PHE A 215 7.56 6.28 -1.05
N LEU A 216 7.07 6.59 -2.26
CA LEU A 216 6.39 7.85 -2.53
C LEU A 216 5.25 7.65 -3.53
N ALA A 217 4.29 8.55 -3.47
CA ALA A 217 3.17 8.61 -4.42
C ALA A 217 2.88 10.06 -4.81
N ALA A 218 2.46 10.28 -6.05
CA ALA A 218 2.07 11.59 -6.55
C ALA A 218 0.57 11.61 -6.84
N GLY A 219 -0.15 12.53 -6.20
CA GLY A 219 -1.59 12.69 -6.33
C GLY A 219 -2.17 13.49 -5.17
N GLU A 220 -3.48 13.76 -5.19
CA GLU A 220 -4.15 14.55 -4.16
C GLU A 220 -3.41 15.87 -3.87
N GLY A 221 -2.98 16.56 -4.94
CA GLY A 221 -2.38 17.88 -4.91
C GLY A 221 -0.91 17.95 -4.52
N ALA A 222 -0.22 16.83 -4.23
CA ALA A 222 1.18 16.84 -3.80
C ALA A 222 1.92 15.55 -4.16
N VAL A 223 3.23 15.52 -3.88
CA VAL A 223 4.01 14.29 -3.81
C VAL A 223 4.23 13.95 -2.34
N TRP A 224 3.90 12.72 -1.99
CA TRP A 224 3.91 12.22 -0.62
C TRP A 224 5.03 11.20 -0.45
N VAL A 225 5.90 11.43 0.51
CA VAL A 225 7.11 10.62 0.71
C VAL A 225 7.15 10.07 2.12
N GLN A 226 7.34 8.77 2.26
CA GLN A 226 7.63 8.16 3.55
C GLN A 226 9.05 8.55 4.00
N GLU A 227 9.17 9.19 5.15
CA GLU A 227 10.43 9.41 5.87
C GLU A 227 10.48 8.37 7.00
N GLN A 228 10.92 7.16 6.65
CA GLN A 228 10.77 5.96 7.50
C GLN A 228 11.47 6.11 8.85
N GLY A 229 12.68 6.65 8.86
CA GLY A 229 13.46 6.85 10.09
C GLY A 229 12.92 7.92 11.04
N ASP A 230 12.08 8.82 10.52
CA ASP A 230 11.42 9.87 11.32
C ASP A 230 9.96 9.52 11.64
N GLY A 231 9.43 8.43 11.10
CA GLY A 231 8.04 8.04 11.31
C GLY A 231 7.03 9.01 10.71
N THR A 232 7.41 9.75 9.64
CA THR A 232 6.60 10.79 9.02
C THR A 232 6.30 10.51 7.56
N VAL A 233 5.25 11.15 7.04
CA VAL A 233 4.99 11.32 5.62
C VAL A 233 5.15 12.79 5.28
N ALA A 234 6.11 13.13 4.41
CA ALA A 234 6.34 14.47 3.93
C ALA A 234 5.42 14.78 2.75
N ARG A 235 4.86 16.01 2.74
CA ARG A 235 4.13 16.61 1.63
C ARG A 235 5.06 17.53 0.85
N VAL A 236 5.29 17.23 -0.42
CA VAL A 236 6.12 18.03 -1.33
C VAL A 236 5.21 18.72 -2.34
N ASP A 237 5.30 20.01 -2.45
CA ASP A 237 4.56 20.80 -3.45
C ASP A 237 5.10 20.50 -4.85
N PRO A 238 4.26 20.12 -5.82
CA PRO A 238 4.74 19.68 -7.14
C PRO A 238 5.24 20.82 -8.03
N VAL A 239 4.92 22.07 -7.70
CA VAL A 239 5.34 23.25 -8.48
C VAL A 239 6.69 23.74 -7.99
N SER A 240 6.80 24.07 -6.70
CA SER A 240 8.05 24.55 -6.10
C SER A 240 9.06 23.46 -5.81
N GLY A 241 8.60 22.21 -5.64
CA GLY A 241 9.42 21.08 -5.20
C GLY A 241 9.79 21.14 -3.71
N GLU A 242 9.24 22.06 -2.93
CA GLU A 242 9.56 22.24 -1.50
C GLU A 242 8.68 21.34 -0.60
N VAL A 243 9.21 20.97 0.55
CA VAL A 243 8.41 20.30 1.60
C VAL A 243 7.52 21.34 2.29
N THR A 244 6.21 21.13 2.19
CA THR A 244 5.19 22.07 2.73
C THR A 244 4.52 21.58 3.99
N GLY A 245 4.80 20.35 4.43
CA GLY A 245 4.24 19.79 5.65
C GLY A 245 4.68 18.36 5.89
N ARG A 246 4.42 17.86 7.10
CA ARG A 246 4.69 16.49 7.52
C ARG A 246 3.57 15.97 8.41
N VAL A 247 3.24 14.70 8.24
CA VAL A 247 2.32 13.97 9.12
C VAL A 247 3.13 12.99 9.95
N LYS A 248 3.11 13.12 11.27
CA LYS A 248 3.70 12.11 12.18
C LYS A 248 2.73 10.93 12.29
N VAL A 249 3.16 9.76 11.90
CA VAL A 249 2.34 8.53 11.88
C VAL A 249 2.72 7.58 13.00
N GLY A 250 4.00 7.42 13.28
CA GLY A 250 4.55 6.54 14.31
C GLY A 250 5.94 7.01 14.75
N GLU A 251 6.63 6.25 15.56
CA GLU A 251 8.03 6.53 15.92
C GLU A 251 8.93 6.35 14.70
N VAL A 252 8.76 5.24 14.00
CA VAL A 252 9.33 4.93 12.69
C VAL A 252 8.23 4.38 11.79
N LEU A 253 8.43 4.42 10.47
CA LEU A 253 7.59 3.69 9.52
C LEU A 253 8.35 2.44 9.11
N GLN A 254 7.88 1.29 9.59
CA GLN A 254 8.50 0.02 9.22
C GLN A 254 7.77 -0.55 8.02
N TYR A 255 8.51 -0.72 6.91
CA TYR A 255 8.04 -1.31 5.67
C TYR A 255 6.84 -0.58 5.06
N GLY A 256 6.27 -1.17 4.03
CA GLY A 256 5.03 -0.73 3.46
C GLY A 256 5.16 -0.02 2.14
N ASP A 257 4.13 0.72 1.82
CA ASP A 257 3.94 1.37 0.54
C ASP A 257 2.99 2.56 0.74
N ILE A 258 2.87 3.42 -0.26
CA ILE A 258 2.00 4.59 -0.22
C ILE A 258 1.31 4.76 -1.57
N ASP A 259 0.03 5.11 -1.54
CA ASP A 259 -0.73 5.46 -2.73
C ASP A 259 -1.71 6.59 -2.43
N THR A 260 -2.28 7.20 -3.46
CA THR A 260 -3.19 8.33 -3.35
C THR A 260 -4.47 8.07 -4.13
N GLY A 261 -5.58 8.58 -3.64
CA GLY A 261 -6.82 8.54 -4.39
C GLY A 261 -8.07 8.72 -3.54
N GLY A 262 -9.10 9.33 -4.13
CA GLY A 262 -10.38 9.55 -3.48
C GLY A 262 -10.36 10.59 -2.37
N GLY A 263 -9.46 11.58 -2.45
CA GLY A 263 -9.26 12.62 -1.44
C GLY A 263 -8.52 12.10 -0.21
N VAL A 264 -7.68 11.06 -0.35
CA VAL A 264 -7.00 10.40 0.77
C VAL A 264 -5.60 9.96 0.35
N ILE A 265 -4.66 10.06 1.28
CA ILE A 265 -3.36 9.41 1.20
C ILE A 265 -3.44 8.09 1.96
N TRP A 266 -3.16 7.01 1.28
CA TRP A 266 -3.21 5.66 1.80
C TRP A 266 -1.81 5.16 2.09
N LEU A 267 -1.48 4.98 3.37
CA LEU A 267 -0.17 4.54 3.81
C LEU A 267 -0.25 3.09 4.31
N ARG A 268 0.39 2.18 3.61
CA ARG A 268 0.61 0.81 4.08
C ARG A 268 1.73 0.82 5.09
N THR A 269 1.47 0.29 6.28
CA THR A 269 2.48 0.17 7.35
C THR A 269 2.08 -0.97 8.28
N THR A 270 3.04 -1.63 8.88
CA THR A 270 2.81 -2.78 9.76
C THR A 270 2.58 -2.39 11.22
N GLU A 271 2.84 -1.14 11.58
CA GLU A 271 2.82 -0.72 12.98
C GLU A 271 1.39 -0.36 13.43
N GLY A 272 0.79 -1.27 14.18
CA GLY A 272 -0.50 -1.09 14.84
C GLY A 272 -1.73 -1.29 13.96
N GLN A 273 -1.61 -1.37 12.64
CA GLN A 273 -2.73 -1.52 11.69
C GLN A 273 -2.26 -2.01 10.33
N THR A 274 -3.20 -2.35 9.43
CA THR A 274 -2.88 -2.70 8.04
C THR A 274 -2.51 -1.47 7.22
N PHE A 275 -3.29 -0.39 7.32
CA PHE A 275 -3.00 0.88 6.65
C PHE A 275 -3.58 2.09 7.39
N VAL A 276 -3.05 3.25 7.04
CA VAL A 276 -3.47 4.56 7.57
C VAL A 276 -4.06 5.39 6.46
N ALA A 277 -5.19 6.05 6.73
CA ALA A 277 -5.79 7.06 5.87
C ALA A 277 -5.43 8.46 6.39
N ILE A 278 -4.84 9.30 5.54
CA ILE A 278 -4.41 10.66 5.88
C ILE A 278 -5.16 11.65 5.00
N ASP A 279 -5.59 12.74 5.60
CA ASP A 279 -6.21 13.85 4.90
C ASP A 279 -5.14 14.71 4.21
N PRO A 280 -5.20 14.90 2.87
CA PRO A 280 -4.17 15.63 2.13
C PRO A 280 -4.15 17.14 2.41
N GLU A 281 -5.26 17.73 2.87
CA GLU A 281 -5.36 19.18 3.11
C GLU A 281 -4.95 19.53 4.54
N THR A 282 -5.53 18.81 5.51
CA THR A 282 -5.32 19.10 6.93
C THR A 282 -4.13 18.40 7.54
N LEU A 283 -3.56 17.40 6.83
CA LEU A 283 -2.47 16.53 7.30
C LEU A 283 -2.88 15.72 8.55
N ALA A 284 -4.18 15.53 8.78
CA ALA A 284 -4.68 14.74 9.88
C ALA A 284 -4.78 13.25 9.53
N ILE A 285 -4.48 12.37 10.47
CA ILE A 285 -4.80 10.95 10.36
C ILE A 285 -6.32 10.81 10.53
N LYS A 286 -7.00 10.37 9.48
CA LYS A 286 -8.45 10.15 9.47
C LYS A 286 -8.81 8.80 10.08
N ALA A 287 -8.07 7.76 9.73
CA ALA A 287 -8.34 6.42 10.20
C ALA A 287 -7.06 5.56 10.25
N ARG A 288 -7.07 4.59 11.16
CA ARG A 288 -6.17 3.44 11.19
C ARG A 288 -7.01 2.20 11.01
N VAL A 289 -6.74 1.43 9.98
CA VAL A 289 -7.63 0.36 9.50
C VAL A 289 -6.92 -0.98 9.49
N GLY A 290 -7.69 -2.01 9.86
CA GLY A 290 -7.22 -3.39 9.87
C GLY A 290 -6.37 -3.71 11.09
N LYS A 291 -5.86 -4.92 11.12
CA LYS A 291 -4.95 -5.44 12.14
C LYS A 291 -3.51 -5.37 11.66
N VAL A 292 -2.57 -5.56 12.56
CA VAL A 292 -1.17 -5.74 12.19
C VAL A 292 -1.05 -7.05 11.40
N GLU A 293 -0.70 -6.92 10.14
CA GLU A 293 -0.42 -8.06 9.26
C GLU A 293 0.74 -7.69 8.38
N GLY A 294 1.78 -8.44 8.40
CA GLY A 294 2.95 -8.49 7.56
C GLY A 294 3.30 -7.27 6.71
N SER A 295 4.37 -7.32 6.00
CA SER A 295 4.78 -6.29 5.05
C SER A 295 4.17 -6.50 3.66
N GLY A 296 3.97 -5.44 2.89
CA GLY A 296 3.45 -5.51 1.53
C GLY A 296 3.04 -4.16 0.96
N ALA A 297 2.42 -4.19 -0.19
CA ALA A 297 1.98 -3.02 -0.94
C ALA A 297 0.50 -2.67 -0.71
N LEU A 298 0.13 -1.47 -1.15
CA LEU A 298 -1.23 -0.97 -1.20
C LEU A 298 -1.47 -0.28 -2.55
N ARG A 299 -2.64 -0.52 -3.16
CA ARG A 299 -3.08 0.22 -4.35
C ARG A 299 -4.54 0.61 -4.24
N PHE A 300 -4.78 1.90 -4.47
CA PHE A 300 -6.12 2.46 -4.51
C PHE A 300 -6.81 2.20 -5.84
N THR A 301 -8.10 1.94 -5.78
CA THR A 301 -9.03 2.04 -6.91
C THR A 301 -10.30 2.74 -6.45
N ARG A 302 -11.07 3.30 -7.37
CA ARG A 302 -12.36 3.92 -7.02
C ARG A 302 -13.35 2.95 -6.36
N LYS A 303 -13.17 1.64 -6.53
CA LYS A 303 -14.06 0.60 -6.00
C LYS A 303 -13.59 0.02 -4.67
N GLY A 304 -12.29 0.09 -4.38
CA GLY A 304 -11.69 -0.48 -3.19
C GLY A 304 -10.17 -0.34 -3.18
N LEU A 305 -9.55 -0.85 -2.11
CA LEU A 305 -8.11 -0.95 -1.99
C LEU A 305 -7.69 -2.41 -2.17
N TRP A 306 -6.57 -2.63 -2.82
CA TRP A 306 -5.82 -3.86 -2.76
C TRP A 306 -4.67 -3.71 -1.79
N THR A 307 -4.46 -4.69 -0.92
CA THR A 307 -3.25 -4.79 -0.11
C THR A 307 -2.66 -6.18 -0.24
N SER A 308 -1.35 -6.27 -0.19
CA SER A 308 -0.62 -7.53 -0.04
C SER A 308 -0.07 -7.65 1.38
N ALA A 309 0.17 -8.89 1.82
CA ALA A 309 0.89 -9.20 3.05
C ALA A 309 1.69 -10.48 2.82
N HIS A 310 2.94 -10.33 2.40
CA HIS A 310 3.78 -11.46 2.00
C HIS A 310 4.11 -12.40 3.17
N ASP A 311 4.19 -11.89 4.41
CA ASP A 311 4.52 -12.68 5.60
C ASP A 311 3.39 -13.65 5.99
N VAL A 312 2.15 -13.35 5.60
CA VAL A 312 0.97 -14.20 5.84
C VAL A 312 0.37 -14.72 4.53
N HIS A 313 1.06 -14.51 3.41
CA HIS A 313 0.72 -15.05 2.08
C HIS A 313 -0.68 -14.65 1.59
N THR A 314 -1.05 -13.38 1.74
CA THR A 314 -2.39 -12.90 1.38
C THR A 314 -2.37 -11.70 0.43
N LEU A 315 -3.43 -11.63 -0.38
CA LEU A 315 -3.96 -10.40 -0.96
C LEU A 315 -5.29 -10.09 -0.30
N SER A 316 -5.55 -8.84 0.01
CA SER A 316 -6.82 -8.40 0.55
C SER A 316 -7.47 -7.35 -0.32
N TRP A 317 -8.79 -7.47 -0.48
CA TRP A 317 -9.62 -6.46 -1.10
C TRP A 317 -10.48 -5.77 -0.05
N TRP A 318 -10.37 -4.45 0.04
CA TRP A 318 -11.10 -3.58 0.95
C TRP A 318 -12.10 -2.73 0.14
N PRO A 319 -13.39 -3.08 0.12
CA PRO A 319 -14.36 -2.31 -0.66
C PRO A 319 -14.70 -0.96 -0.03
N HIS A 320 -15.22 -0.05 -0.85
CA HIS A 320 -15.71 1.28 -0.43
C HIS A 320 -14.70 2.16 0.31
N PRO A 321 -13.60 2.60 -0.32
CA PRO A 321 -12.53 3.38 0.32
C PRO A 321 -13.02 4.59 1.12
N ALA A 322 -14.03 5.31 0.61
CA ALA A 322 -14.61 6.46 1.29
C ALA A 322 -15.21 6.15 2.67
N ARG A 323 -15.53 4.89 2.97
CA ARG A 323 -15.98 4.46 4.29
C ARG A 323 -14.83 4.09 5.21
N LEU A 324 -13.70 3.66 4.64
CA LEU A 324 -12.51 3.27 5.39
C LEU A 324 -11.74 4.48 5.92
N ALA A 325 -11.95 5.65 5.32
CA ALA A 325 -11.30 6.90 5.68
C ALA A 325 -12.16 7.81 6.58
N LYS A 326 -13.20 7.26 7.26
CA LYS A 326 -14.10 8.01 8.13
C LYS A 326 -13.81 7.85 9.61
#